data_99d202e430f65d8d217809dbf52640d3
#
_entry.id   99d202e430f65d8d217809dbf52640d3
#
_cell.length_a   1.000
_cell.length_b   1.000
_cell.length_c   1.000
_cell.angle_alpha   90.00
_cell.angle_beta   90.00
_cell.angle_gamma   90.00
#
_symmetry.space_group_name_H-M   'P 1'
#
loop_
_entity.id
_entity.type
_entity.pdbx_description
1 polymer ?
#
loop_
_entity_poly.entity_id
_entity_poly.type
_entity_poly.pdbx_seq_one_letter_code
_entity_poly.pdbx_strand_id
1 'polypeptide(L)'
;GSIEIKSSDTRIYPKIKMNYLSTDEDREIAGKSIKIVRRVVLESKAFKDYTPEEYRPGTQFKDNESLAREAGKFANTIFHPVSTCKMGNDENSVVSDNLKVKGIKNLRVVDASVMPTITSGNTNAPTMMIAEKASDLIINDQK
;
A
#
# COMPACT_ATOMS: atom_id res chain seq x y z
N GLY A 1 6.01 -1.57 7.14
CA GLY A 1 6.27 -3.00 7.16
C GLY A 1 7.67 -3.36 6.68
N SER A 2 8.01 -4.65 6.71
CA SER A 2 9.29 -5.15 6.20
C SER A 2 9.13 -6.53 5.57
N ILE A 3 10.07 -6.86 4.67
CA ILE A 3 10.25 -8.19 4.12
C ILE A 3 11.73 -8.57 4.31
N GLU A 4 11.99 -9.75 4.87
CA GLU A 4 13.32 -10.20 5.25
C GLU A 4 13.54 -11.65 4.78
N ILE A 5 14.71 -11.93 4.20
CA ILE A 5 15.11 -13.30 3.83
C ILE A 5 15.32 -14.12 5.12
N LYS A 6 14.75 -15.32 5.19
CA LYS A 6 14.91 -16.25 6.32
C LYS A 6 15.99 -17.30 6.09
N SER A 7 16.30 -17.63 4.84
CA SER A 7 17.18 -18.73 4.47
C SER A 7 17.75 -18.51 3.08
N SER A 8 18.88 -19.11 2.78
CA SER A 8 19.41 -19.25 1.42
C SER A 8 18.61 -20.28 0.58
N ASP A 9 17.80 -21.12 1.20
CA ASP A 9 16.89 -22.00 0.50
C ASP A 9 15.68 -21.22 -0.03
N THR A 10 15.57 -21.04 -1.33
CA THR A 10 14.51 -20.27 -2.01
C THR A 10 13.11 -20.83 -1.82
N ARG A 11 12.96 -22.06 -1.35
CA ARG A 11 11.68 -22.68 -1.02
C ARG A 11 11.12 -22.18 0.32
N ILE A 12 11.95 -21.57 1.13
CA ILE A 12 11.55 -21.00 2.43
C ILE A 12 11.02 -19.58 2.20
N TYR A 13 9.72 -19.36 2.47
CA TYR A 13 9.11 -18.05 2.33
C TYR A 13 9.80 -17.01 3.21
N PRO A 14 9.93 -15.75 2.72
CA PRO A 14 10.49 -14.66 3.51
C PRO A 14 9.62 -14.36 4.73
N LYS A 15 10.20 -13.69 5.71
CA LYS A 15 9.47 -13.12 6.83
C LYS A 15 8.84 -11.82 6.39
N ILE A 16 7.52 -11.76 6.39
CA ILE A 16 6.74 -10.59 6.00
C ILE A 16 6.08 -10.00 7.26
N LYS A 17 6.33 -8.72 7.52
CA LYS A 17 5.65 -7.95 8.56
C LYS A 17 4.90 -6.80 7.88
N MET A 18 3.59 -6.89 7.85
CA MET A 18 2.75 -5.84 7.23
C MET A 18 2.71 -4.57 8.07
N ASN A 19 2.66 -4.71 9.40
CA ASN A 19 2.71 -3.61 10.35
C ASN A 19 1.62 -2.54 10.14
N TYR A 20 0.40 -2.98 9.77
CA TYR A 20 -0.75 -2.10 9.53
C TYR A 20 -1.09 -1.27 10.77
N LEU A 21 -1.58 -0.04 10.56
CA LEU A 21 -2.03 0.89 11.60
C LEU A 21 -0.96 1.21 12.66
N SER A 22 0.32 1.08 12.30
CA SER A 22 1.43 1.33 13.23
C SER A 22 1.72 2.81 13.45
N THR A 23 1.36 3.67 12.51
CA THR A 23 1.55 5.13 12.60
C THR A 23 0.28 5.83 13.07
N ASP A 24 0.44 7.02 13.68
CA ASP A 24 -0.70 7.85 14.07
C ASP A 24 -1.50 8.29 12.84
N GLU A 25 -0.81 8.59 11.73
CA GLU A 25 -1.43 8.96 10.46
C GLU A 25 -2.34 7.85 9.92
N ASP A 26 -1.86 6.60 9.88
CA ASP A 26 -2.66 5.46 9.42
C ASP A 26 -3.92 5.27 10.29
N ARG A 27 -3.77 5.41 11.61
CA ARG A 27 -4.90 5.32 12.54
C ARG A 27 -5.91 6.44 12.33
N GLU A 28 -5.42 7.67 12.14
CA GLU A 28 -6.29 8.81 11.88
C GLU A 28 -7.05 8.63 10.56
N ILE A 29 -6.38 8.20 9.50
CA ILE A 29 -6.98 7.93 8.19
C ILE A 29 -8.03 6.82 8.29
N ALA A 30 -7.74 5.72 9.00
CA ALA A 30 -8.68 4.64 9.21
C ALA A 30 -9.97 5.11 9.90
N GLY A 31 -9.85 5.90 10.97
CA GLY A 31 -11.00 6.49 11.64
C GLY A 31 -11.80 7.46 10.76
N LYS A 32 -11.11 8.33 10.02
CA LYS A 32 -11.73 9.26 9.06
C LYS A 32 -12.44 8.53 7.93
N SER A 33 -11.87 7.44 7.42
CA SER A 33 -12.47 6.65 6.34
C SER A 33 -13.83 6.08 6.74
N ILE A 34 -13.96 5.53 7.95
CA ILE A 34 -15.24 5.04 8.46
C ILE A 34 -16.27 6.18 8.56
N LYS A 35 -15.86 7.36 9.06
CA LYS A 35 -16.75 8.54 9.12
C LYS A 35 -17.22 8.99 7.74
N ILE A 36 -16.35 8.93 6.72
CA ILE A 36 -16.73 9.26 5.34
C ILE A 36 -17.77 8.26 4.83
N VAL A 37 -17.56 6.97 5.04
CA VAL A 37 -18.51 5.93 4.63
C VAL A 37 -19.86 6.12 5.31
N ARG A 38 -19.88 6.41 6.62
CA ARG A 38 -21.13 6.74 7.34
C ARG A 38 -21.88 7.90 6.69
N ARG A 39 -21.15 9.01 6.44
CA ARG A 39 -21.74 10.17 5.79
C ARG A 39 -22.30 9.87 4.41
N VAL A 40 -21.61 9.06 3.61
CA VAL A 40 -22.07 8.68 2.27
C VAL A 40 -23.25 7.73 2.34
N VAL A 41 -23.21 6.72 3.19
CA VAL A 41 -24.21 5.63 3.19
C VAL A 41 -25.40 5.94 4.10
N LEU A 42 -25.15 6.43 5.33
CA LEU A 42 -26.21 6.60 6.32
C LEU A 42 -26.90 7.97 6.25
N GLU A 43 -26.16 9.02 5.83
CA GLU A 43 -26.65 10.41 5.90
C GLU A 43 -27.04 10.97 4.53
N SER A 44 -26.59 10.37 3.42
CA SER A 44 -26.90 10.90 2.09
C SER A 44 -28.31 10.51 1.62
N LYS A 45 -28.89 11.37 0.78
CA LYS A 45 -30.20 11.09 0.16
C LYS A 45 -30.15 9.90 -0.81
N ALA A 46 -28.97 9.59 -1.38
CA ALA A 46 -28.83 8.54 -2.39
C ALA A 46 -29.15 7.14 -1.88
N PHE A 47 -28.93 6.88 -0.58
CA PHE A 47 -29.17 5.57 0.03
C PHE A 47 -30.43 5.52 0.91
N LYS A 48 -31.18 6.63 1.00
CA LYS A 48 -32.31 6.74 1.92
C LYS A 48 -33.38 5.65 1.72
N ASP A 49 -33.67 5.29 0.48
CA ASP A 49 -34.72 4.30 0.15
C ASP A 49 -34.31 2.87 0.53
N TYR A 50 -33.02 2.63 0.75
CA TYR A 50 -32.48 1.32 1.17
C TYR A 50 -32.48 1.13 2.69
N THR A 51 -32.78 2.18 3.47
CA THR A 51 -32.72 2.16 4.94
C THR A 51 -31.47 1.45 5.51
N PRO A 52 -30.25 1.88 5.10
CA PRO A 52 -29.04 1.16 5.47
C PRO A 52 -28.76 1.23 6.96
N GLU A 53 -28.33 0.11 7.52
CA GLU A 53 -27.89 0.00 8.92
C GLU A 53 -26.42 -0.35 8.99
N GLU A 54 -25.71 0.23 9.96
CA GLU A 54 -24.30 -0.08 10.16
C GLU A 54 -24.12 -1.39 10.93
N TYR A 55 -23.51 -2.37 10.28
CA TYR A 55 -23.20 -3.65 10.90
C TYR A 55 -21.87 -3.61 11.69
N ARG A 56 -20.84 -2.95 11.16
CA ARG A 56 -19.50 -2.79 11.77
C ARG A 56 -18.91 -1.44 11.42
N PRO A 57 -18.15 -0.83 12.33
CA PRO A 57 -17.82 -1.25 13.71
C PRO A 57 -18.96 -1.07 14.72
N GLY A 58 -20.02 -0.37 14.35
CA GLY A 58 -21.15 -0.02 15.20
C GLY A 58 -21.15 1.46 15.58
N THR A 59 -22.35 2.04 15.60
CA THR A 59 -22.58 3.49 15.76
C THR A 59 -22.17 4.07 17.12
N GLN A 60 -21.90 3.21 18.11
CA GLN A 60 -21.38 3.62 19.44
C GLN A 60 -19.96 4.18 19.37
N PHE A 61 -19.13 3.76 18.39
CA PHE A 61 -17.79 4.27 18.20
C PHE A 61 -17.83 5.54 17.35
N LYS A 62 -17.40 6.69 17.91
CA LYS A 62 -17.53 8.01 17.26
C LYS A 62 -16.19 8.73 17.05
N ASP A 63 -15.24 8.56 17.97
CA ASP A 63 -13.93 9.17 17.87
C ASP A 63 -12.98 8.38 16.95
N ASN A 64 -11.96 9.06 16.41
CA ASN A 64 -11.03 8.44 15.45
C ASN A 64 -10.25 7.27 16.04
N GLU A 65 -9.85 7.36 17.30
CA GLU A 65 -9.03 6.34 17.94
C GLU A 65 -9.82 5.04 18.14
N SER A 66 -11.04 5.12 18.67
CA SER A 66 -11.92 3.97 18.82
C SER A 66 -12.27 3.34 17.47
N LEU A 67 -12.55 4.17 16.45
CA LEU A 67 -12.83 3.69 15.10
C LEU A 67 -11.62 3.00 14.47
N ALA A 68 -10.42 3.53 14.61
CA ALA A 68 -9.18 2.92 14.11
C ALA A 68 -8.90 1.57 14.81
N ARG A 69 -9.07 1.51 16.13
CA ARG A 69 -8.92 0.27 16.88
C ARG A 69 -9.93 -0.81 16.44
N GLU A 70 -11.18 -0.43 16.25
CA GLU A 70 -12.20 -1.36 15.76
C GLU A 70 -11.95 -1.77 14.31
N ALA A 71 -11.54 -0.83 13.43
CA ALA A 71 -11.12 -1.15 12.06
C ALA A 71 -10.05 -2.24 12.03
N GLY A 72 -9.05 -2.16 12.90
CA GLY A 72 -7.97 -3.16 13.00
C GLY A 72 -8.43 -4.58 13.30
N LYS A 73 -9.65 -4.77 13.82
CA LYS A 73 -10.22 -6.09 14.12
C LYS A 73 -10.86 -6.78 12.91
N PHE A 74 -11.26 -6.04 11.88
CA PHE A 74 -11.99 -6.59 10.74
C PHE A 74 -11.50 -6.09 9.37
N ALA A 75 -10.69 -5.03 9.32
CA ALA A 75 -10.11 -4.57 8.06
C ALA A 75 -9.15 -5.60 7.48
N ASN A 76 -9.06 -5.63 6.16
CA ASN A 76 -8.16 -6.52 5.44
C ASN A 76 -7.41 -5.72 4.37
N THR A 77 -6.34 -6.30 3.85
CA THR A 77 -5.60 -5.74 2.71
C THR A 77 -6.42 -5.82 1.43
N ILE A 78 -6.27 -4.84 0.54
CA ILE A 78 -6.77 -4.92 -0.84
C ILE A 78 -5.69 -5.39 -1.81
N PHE A 79 -4.59 -5.97 -1.30
CA PHE A 79 -3.51 -6.59 -2.06
C PHE A 79 -2.74 -5.62 -2.98
N HIS A 80 -2.49 -4.41 -2.52
CA HIS A 80 -1.68 -3.40 -3.21
C HIS A 80 -0.40 -3.03 -2.44
N PRO A 81 0.47 -4.00 -2.07
CA PRO A 81 1.72 -3.69 -1.40
C PRO A 81 2.69 -2.99 -2.35
N VAL A 82 3.43 -2.00 -1.82
CA VAL A 82 4.44 -1.24 -2.54
C VAL A 82 5.68 -1.01 -1.65
N SER A 83 6.71 -0.36 -2.17
CA SER A 83 7.84 0.21 -1.42
C SER A 83 8.87 -0.77 -0.85
N THR A 84 8.73 -2.09 -1.01
CA THR A 84 9.71 -3.05 -0.49
C THR A 84 11.05 -3.01 -1.21
N CYS A 85 11.09 -2.46 -2.44
CA CYS A 85 12.30 -2.14 -3.21
C CYS A 85 12.27 -0.68 -3.68
N LYS A 86 11.89 0.26 -2.79
CA LYS A 86 11.61 1.65 -3.18
C LYS A 86 12.75 2.28 -3.98
N MET A 87 12.40 3.06 -5.01
CA MET A 87 13.34 3.90 -5.72
C MET A 87 13.66 5.17 -4.94
N GLY A 88 14.82 5.75 -5.20
CA GLY A 88 15.24 7.02 -4.64
C GLY A 88 16.73 7.15 -4.46
N ASN A 89 17.15 8.28 -3.87
CA ASN A 89 18.56 8.63 -3.67
C ASN A 89 19.00 8.54 -2.19
N ASP A 90 18.06 8.25 -1.28
CA ASP A 90 18.36 8.05 0.14
C ASP A 90 19.01 6.69 0.42
N GLU A 91 19.57 6.53 1.63
CA GLU A 91 20.28 5.31 2.06
C GLU A 91 19.38 4.07 2.12
N ASN A 92 18.07 4.25 2.33
CA ASN A 92 17.10 3.18 2.42
C ASN A 92 16.50 2.79 1.06
N SER A 93 16.89 3.47 -0.02
CA SER A 93 16.42 3.14 -1.37
C SER A 93 17.15 1.93 -1.92
N VAL A 94 16.41 0.96 -2.44
CA VAL A 94 16.93 -0.28 -3.01
C VAL A 94 17.39 -0.09 -4.46
N VAL A 95 16.62 0.69 -5.23
CA VAL A 95 16.93 0.99 -6.62
C VAL A 95 17.10 2.48 -6.85
N SER A 96 17.86 2.84 -7.88
CA SER A 96 17.98 4.22 -8.39
C SER A 96 16.73 4.63 -9.15
N ASP A 97 16.66 5.91 -9.56
CA ASP A 97 15.60 6.44 -10.43
C ASP A 97 15.53 5.74 -11.80
N ASN A 98 16.61 5.08 -12.20
CA ASN A 98 16.66 4.22 -13.40
C ASN A 98 16.34 2.74 -13.08
N LEU A 99 15.79 2.46 -11.92
CA LEU A 99 15.37 1.13 -11.45
C LEU A 99 16.51 0.10 -11.33
N LYS A 100 17.77 0.56 -11.33
CA LYS A 100 18.95 -0.30 -11.12
C LYS A 100 19.15 -0.55 -9.64
N VAL A 101 19.37 -1.81 -9.27
CA VAL A 101 19.65 -2.19 -7.87
C VAL A 101 20.99 -1.59 -7.44
N LYS A 102 20.99 -0.87 -6.32
CA LYS A 102 22.20 -0.25 -5.77
C LYS A 102 23.20 -1.32 -5.31
N GLY A 103 24.44 -1.17 -5.71
CA GLY A 103 25.54 -2.09 -5.34
C GLY A 103 25.60 -3.38 -6.18
N ILE A 104 24.65 -3.66 -7.06
CA ILE A 104 24.66 -4.85 -7.93
C ILE A 104 24.57 -4.42 -9.39
N LYS A 105 25.54 -4.87 -10.21
CA LYS A 105 25.57 -4.56 -11.63
C LYS A 105 24.54 -5.39 -12.39
N ASN A 106 23.97 -4.82 -13.46
CA ASN A 106 23.09 -5.50 -14.42
C ASN A 106 21.81 -6.12 -13.79
N LEU A 107 21.35 -5.58 -12.66
CA LEU A 107 20.12 -6.00 -12.01
C LEU A 107 19.16 -4.81 -11.86
N ARG A 108 17.90 -5.05 -12.17
CA ARG A 108 16.80 -4.09 -11.98
C ARG A 108 15.65 -4.73 -11.23
N VAL A 109 14.86 -3.90 -10.58
CA VAL A 109 13.51 -4.25 -10.10
C VAL A 109 12.51 -3.38 -10.84
N VAL A 110 11.48 -4.00 -11.41
CA VAL A 110 10.49 -3.32 -12.28
C VAL A 110 9.09 -3.83 -11.94
N ASP A 111 8.58 -3.44 -10.81
CA ASP A 111 7.24 -3.77 -10.35
C ASP A 111 6.74 -2.74 -9.32
N ALA A 112 5.59 -2.99 -8.70
CA ALA A 112 4.99 -2.08 -7.72
C ALA A 112 5.90 -1.81 -6.50
N SER A 113 6.85 -2.70 -6.19
CA SER A 113 7.73 -2.55 -5.03
C SER A 113 8.68 -1.34 -5.13
N VAL A 114 8.91 -0.82 -6.34
CA VAL A 114 9.77 0.35 -6.54
C VAL A 114 9.11 1.68 -6.20
N MET A 115 7.78 1.72 -6.07
CA MET A 115 7.07 2.95 -5.70
C MET A 115 7.51 3.41 -4.29
N PRO A 116 7.94 4.67 -4.10
CA PRO A 116 8.33 5.17 -2.78
C PRO A 116 7.17 5.21 -1.78
N THR A 117 5.96 5.52 -2.27
CA THR A 117 4.70 5.53 -1.53
C THR A 117 3.58 4.97 -2.39
N ILE A 118 2.49 4.53 -1.76
CA ILE A 118 1.32 4.04 -2.48
C ILE A 118 0.63 5.19 -3.24
N THR A 119 0.14 4.89 -4.43
CA THR A 119 -0.66 5.83 -5.22
C THR A 119 -2.07 5.98 -4.65
N SER A 120 -2.78 7.06 -5.03
CA SER A 120 -4.14 7.36 -4.54
C SER A 120 -5.23 6.41 -5.04
N GLY A 121 -4.90 5.49 -5.94
CA GLY A 121 -5.82 4.50 -6.51
C GLY A 121 -5.16 3.14 -6.63
N ASN A 122 -5.83 2.22 -7.32
CA ASN A 122 -5.34 0.86 -7.56
C ASN A 122 -3.99 0.87 -8.27
N THR A 123 -3.10 -0.03 -7.87
CA THR A 123 -1.70 -0.03 -8.30
C THR A 123 -1.45 -0.64 -9.68
N ASN A 124 -2.45 -1.19 -10.36
CA ASN A 124 -2.27 -1.84 -11.67
C ASN A 124 -1.77 -0.85 -12.74
N ALA A 125 -2.46 0.27 -12.94
CA ALA A 125 -2.08 1.26 -13.96
C ALA A 125 -0.68 1.86 -13.72
N PRO A 126 -0.32 2.33 -12.50
CA PRO A 126 1.04 2.79 -12.24
C PRO A 126 2.10 1.69 -12.38
N THR A 127 1.80 0.42 -12.08
CA THR A 127 2.73 -0.69 -12.31
C THR A 127 3.00 -0.90 -13.80
N MET A 128 1.96 -0.85 -14.64
CA MET A 128 2.10 -0.90 -16.09
C MET A 128 2.92 0.26 -16.63
N MET A 129 2.69 1.48 -16.14
CA MET A 129 3.47 2.67 -16.52
C MET A 129 4.96 2.51 -16.15
N ILE A 130 5.25 1.97 -14.94
CA ILE A 130 6.62 1.69 -14.51
C ILE A 130 7.27 0.66 -15.46
N ALA A 131 6.56 -0.39 -15.83
CA ALA A 131 7.08 -1.42 -16.74
C ALA A 131 7.37 -0.87 -18.14
N GLU A 132 6.48 -0.07 -18.69
CA GLU A 132 6.64 0.61 -19.98
C GLU A 132 7.88 1.53 -19.97
N LYS A 133 7.98 2.39 -18.95
CA LYS A 133 9.15 3.27 -18.79
C LYS A 133 10.45 2.51 -18.62
N ALA A 134 10.42 1.41 -17.86
CA ALA A 134 11.60 0.57 -17.66
C ALA A 134 12.06 -0.12 -18.94
N SER A 135 11.14 -0.50 -19.80
CA SER A 135 11.46 -1.08 -21.12
C SER A 135 12.30 -0.11 -21.96
N ASP A 136 11.90 1.17 -22.01
CA ASP A 136 12.68 2.20 -22.68
C ASP A 136 14.08 2.38 -22.06
N LEU A 137 14.17 2.39 -20.73
CA LEU A 137 15.45 2.51 -20.02
C LEU A 137 16.38 1.34 -20.32
N ILE A 138 15.86 0.11 -20.40
CA ILE A 138 16.63 -1.09 -20.70
C ILE A 138 17.15 -1.04 -22.15
N ILE A 139 16.29 -0.71 -23.10
CA ILE A 139 16.66 -0.61 -24.52
C ILE A 139 17.74 0.45 -24.74
N ASN A 140 17.63 1.59 -24.08
CA ASN A 140 18.59 2.69 -24.22
C ASN A 140 19.94 2.40 -23.54
N ASP A 141 19.98 1.57 -22.50
CA ASP A 141 21.23 1.15 -21.86
C ASP A 141 22.04 0.15 -22.71
N GLN A 142 21.43 -0.46 -23.75
CA GLN A 142 22.09 -1.42 -24.64
C GLN A 142 22.68 -0.77 -25.89
N LYS A 143 22.46 0.52 -26.09
CA LYS A 143 22.99 1.32 -27.20
C LYS A 143 24.29 2.00 -26.79
#